data_b88211eb0807763607ad8d4ce81bc3e3
#
_entry.id   b88211eb0807763607ad8d4ce81bc3e3
#
_cell.length_a   1.000
_cell.length_b   1.000
_cell.length_c   1.000
_cell.angle_alpha   90.00
_cell.angle_beta   90.00
_cell.angle_gamma   90.00
#
_symmetry.space_group_name_H-M   'P 1'
#
loop_
_entity.id
_entity.type
_entity.pdbx_description
1 polymer ?
#
loop_
_entity_poly.entity_id
_entity_poly.type
_entity_poly.pdbx_seq_one_letter_code
_entity_poly.pdbx_strand_id
1 'polypeptide(L)'
;MLRKKYLPLMVLVGLAIQVMGQQISKEELIFLTPQWTGERYEDGRPKVSDDLLERMKSVSVEEAWAVMKNEGYRYQIAEDWKLINADSVLVGRAVTATFMPGRPDVWKAIDDRGKAAGKRGQNTWPVDILVKGDVYVADQFGADKDGPTIGDNVGNAIFAKTGNGIVYDGALRDVEGLMEIGGFTSFYTSYDASHHNPPGDLNTMLVGINQPTRIRTVTVMPGDVVLGKMGVVTFIPPHLAEKVATTSEVVRLRDMFGHLRIKEGVYTAGQIDTRWAEEIEKDFSKWLNEHIDDLPVSKEQIEEILKKRTW
;
A
#
# COMPACT_ATOMS: atom_id res chain seq x y z
N MET A 1 -4.77 69.41 -26.33
CA MET A 1 -5.12 68.00 -26.53
C MET A 1 -4.06 67.14 -25.89
N LEU A 2 -4.28 66.70 -24.67
CA LEU A 2 -3.36 65.76 -23.92
C LEU A 2 -3.84 64.33 -24.14
N ARG A 3 -3.05 63.51 -24.82
CA ARG A 3 -3.28 62.07 -24.95
C ARG A 3 -2.86 61.37 -23.67
N LYS A 4 -3.80 60.83 -22.90
CA LYS A 4 -3.56 59.91 -21.78
C LYS A 4 -3.07 58.58 -22.33
N LYS A 5 -1.84 58.19 -22.03
CA LYS A 5 -1.29 56.85 -22.27
C LYS A 5 -1.79 55.93 -21.14
N TYR A 6 -2.63 54.97 -21.47
CA TYR A 6 -2.97 53.87 -20.56
C TYR A 6 -1.87 52.81 -20.63
N LEU A 7 -1.21 52.59 -19.52
CA LEU A 7 -0.27 51.46 -19.34
C LEU A 7 -1.10 50.27 -18.89
N PRO A 8 -1.06 49.11 -19.58
CA PRO A 8 -1.79 47.94 -19.09
C PRO A 8 -1.08 47.38 -17.86
N LEU A 9 -1.81 47.31 -16.76
CA LEU A 9 -1.37 46.65 -15.54
C LEU A 9 -1.42 45.11 -15.79
N MET A 10 -0.27 44.53 -16.05
CA MET A 10 -0.13 43.07 -16.11
C MET A 10 -0.25 42.52 -14.66
N VAL A 11 -1.41 41.98 -14.34
CA VAL A 11 -1.59 41.21 -13.10
C VAL A 11 -0.91 39.86 -13.31
N LEU A 12 0.31 39.70 -12.80
CA LEU A 12 0.93 38.40 -12.62
C LEU A 12 0.13 37.66 -11.53
N VAL A 13 -0.77 36.77 -11.93
CA VAL A 13 -1.33 35.75 -11.03
C VAL A 13 -0.23 34.72 -10.80
N GLY A 14 0.56 34.95 -9.76
CA GLY A 14 1.46 33.95 -9.27
C GLY A 14 0.64 32.80 -8.70
N LEU A 15 0.56 31.66 -9.42
CA LEU A 15 0.18 30.40 -8.81
C LEU A 15 1.23 30.10 -7.73
N ALA A 16 0.88 30.40 -6.48
CA ALA A 16 1.64 29.88 -5.34
C ALA A 16 1.41 28.37 -5.30
N ILE A 17 2.28 27.60 -5.94
CA ILE A 17 2.42 26.18 -5.67
C ILE A 17 2.90 26.10 -4.22
N GLN A 18 2.00 25.83 -3.29
CA GLN A 18 2.36 25.52 -1.92
C GLN A 18 3.05 24.16 -1.90
N VAL A 19 4.32 24.14 -2.25
CA VAL A 19 5.17 22.96 -2.06
C VAL A 19 5.29 22.76 -0.54
N MET A 20 4.61 21.77 -0.04
CA MET A 20 4.85 21.28 1.32
C MET A 20 6.28 20.75 1.35
N GLY A 21 7.16 21.43 2.08
CA GLY A 21 8.60 21.13 2.04
C GLY A 21 9.00 19.72 2.54
N GLN A 22 8.04 18.95 3.05
CA GLN A 22 8.20 17.54 3.41
C GLN A 22 7.69 16.59 2.31
N GLN A 23 6.83 17.07 1.40
CA GLN A 23 6.33 16.25 0.30
C GLN A 23 7.34 16.22 -0.84
N ILE A 24 7.60 15.02 -1.37
CA ILE A 24 8.43 14.86 -2.57
C ILE A 24 7.80 15.60 -3.76
N SER A 25 8.62 16.13 -4.67
CA SER A 25 8.08 16.72 -5.89
C SER A 25 7.51 15.64 -6.81
N LYS A 26 6.55 16.03 -7.64
CA LYS A 26 5.96 15.15 -8.66
C LYS A 26 7.03 14.59 -9.61
N GLU A 27 7.94 15.45 -10.03
CA GLU A 27 9.01 15.13 -10.98
C GLU A 27 9.95 14.08 -10.39
N GLU A 28 10.33 14.25 -9.12
CA GLU A 28 11.18 13.31 -8.42
C GLU A 28 10.49 11.96 -8.20
N LEU A 29 9.20 11.96 -7.86
CA LEU A 29 8.44 10.73 -7.70
C LEU A 29 8.29 9.97 -9.02
N ILE A 30 8.07 10.66 -10.13
CA ILE A 30 8.06 10.05 -11.48
C ILE A 30 9.42 9.47 -11.82
N PHE A 31 10.51 10.19 -11.53
CA PHE A 31 11.88 9.71 -11.72
C PHE A 31 12.17 8.44 -10.93
N LEU A 32 11.68 8.35 -9.69
CA LEU A 32 11.90 7.18 -8.82
C LEU A 32 10.96 6.00 -9.12
N THR A 33 9.93 6.19 -9.95
CA THR A 33 9.01 5.13 -10.37
C THR A 33 8.93 4.98 -11.90
N PRO A 34 10.06 4.81 -12.60
CA PRO A 34 10.13 4.90 -14.06
C PRO A 34 9.45 3.74 -14.77
N GLN A 35 9.31 2.58 -14.12
CA GLN A 35 8.69 1.38 -14.71
C GLN A 35 7.15 1.46 -14.73
N TRP A 36 6.55 2.41 -14.00
CA TRP A 36 5.11 2.62 -14.03
C TRP A 36 4.72 3.51 -15.21
N THR A 37 4.01 2.95 -16.17
CA THR A 37 3.52 3.63 -17.37
C THR A 37 2.01 3.94 -17.34
N GLY A 38 1.31 3.52 -16.28
CA GLY A 38 -0.11 3.72 -16.11
C GLY A 38 -0.49 5.11 -15.59
N GLU A 39 -1.75 5.27 -15.21
CA GLU A 39 -2.29 6.51 -14.65
C GLU A 39 -1.57 6.91 -13.36
N ARG A 40 -1.45 8.22 -13.11
CA ARG A 40 -0.88 8.77 -11.89
C ARG A 40 -1.83 9.78 -11.25
N TYR A 41 -1.72 9.90 -9.94
CA TYR A 41 -2.33 11.00 -9.20
C TYR A 41 -1.65 12.34 -9.55
N GLU A 42 -2.27 13.44 -9.14
CA GLU A 42 -1.71 14.79 -9.37
C GLU A 42 -0.33 14.98 -8.73
N ASP A 43 -0.10 14.33 -7.59
CA ASP A 43 1.18 14.32 -6.87
C ASP A 43 2.27 13.44 -7.51
N GLY A 44 1.96 12.72 -8.58
CA GLY A 44 2.87 11.85 -9.31
C GLY A 44 2.85 10.39 -8.86
N ARG A 45 2.14 10.02 -7.80
CA ARG A 45 2.02 8.62 -7.34
C ARG A 45 1.41 7.73 -8.42
N PRO A 46 1.94 6.52 -8.64
CA PRO A 46 1.27 5.50 -9.42
C PRO A 46 -0.17 5.24 -8.92
N LYS A 47 -1.11 5.14 -9.84
CA LYS A 47 -2.52 4.87 -9.56
C LYS A 47 -2.90 3.49 -10.10
N VAL A 48 -2.62 2.46 -9.33
CA VAL A 48 -3.15 1.11 -9.60
C VAL A 48 -4.67 1.16 -9.49
N SER A 49 -5.39 0.52 -10.42
CA SER A 49 -6.86 0.57 -10.47
C SER A 49 -7.51 -0.10 -9.26
N ASP A 50 -8.70 0.35 -8.90
CA ASP A 50 -9.46 -0.25 -7.79
C ASP A 50 -9.86 -1.70 -8.09
N ASP A 51 -10.13 -2.02 -9.36
CA ASP A 51 -10.39 -3.39 -9.81
C ASP A 51 -9.20 -4.32 -9.54
N LEU A 52 -7.99 -3.88 -9.89
CA LEU A 52 -6.79 -4.67 -9.60
C LEU A 52 -6.53 -4.82 -8.10
N LEU A 53 -6.83 -3.80 -7.29
CA LEU A 53 -6.76 -3.91 -5.83
C LEU A 53 -7.78 -4.92 -5.28
N GLU A 54 -8.96 -4.99 -5.86
CA GLU A 54 -9.96 -6.00 -5.46
C GLU A 54 -9.49 -7.42 -5.77
N ARG A 55 -8.95 -7.66 -6.97
CA ARG A 55 -8.33 -8.94 -7.35
C ARG A 55 -7.18 -9.31 -6.42
N MET A 56 -6.38 -8.32 -6.00
CA MET A 56 -5.24 -8.50 -5.10
C MET A 56 -5.65 -9.05 -3.73
N LYS A 57 -6.86 -8.80 -3.25
CA LYS A 57 -7.35 -9.35 -1.97
C LYS A 57 -7.33 -10.88 -1.92
N SER A 58 -7.43 -11.52 -3.05
CA SER A 58 -7.40 -12.99 -3.16
C SER A 58 -5.99 -13.57 -3.29
N VAL A 59 -4.98 -12.75 -3.54
CA VAL A 59 -3.58 -13.17 -3.66
C VAL A 59 -3.03 -13.61 -2.31
N SER A 60 -2.31 -14.72 -2.23
CA SER A 60 -1.56 -15.09 -1.03
C SER A 60 -0.22 -14.33 -0.96
N VAL A 61 0.34 -14.25 0.24
CA VAL A 61 1.65 -13.62 0.45
C VAL A 61 2.74 -14.39 -0.32
N GLU A 62 2.65 -15.72 -0.32
CA GLU A 62 3.60 -16.63 -0.96
C GLU A 62 3.58 -16.47 -2.49
N GLU A 63 2.38 -16.35 -3.07
CA GLU A 63 2.22 -16.11 -4.52
C GLU A 63 2.82 -14.75 -4.94
N ALA A 64 2.52 -13.68 -4.18
CA ALA A 64 3.10 -12.37 -4.40
C ALA A 64 4.63 -12.41 -4.26
N TRP A 65 5.14 -13.06 -3.21
CA TRP A 65 6.57 -13.21 -2.98
C TRP A 65 7.26 -13.96 -4.12
N ALA A 66 6.68 -15.06 -4.59
CA ALA A 66 7.26 -15.86 -5.66
C ALA A 66 7.44 -15.06 -6.96
N VAL A 67 6.41 -14.30 -7.35
CA VAL A 67 6.48 -13.41 -8.53
C VAL A 67 7.56 -12.35 -8.33
N MET A 68 7.55 -11.64 -7.20
CA MET A 68 8.51 -10.57 -6.94
C MET A 68 9.95 -11.08 -6.87
N LYS A 69 10.17 -12.23 -6.22
CA LYS A 69 11.49 -12.86 -6.15
C LYS A 69 12.06 -13.15 -7.55
N ASN A 70 11.21 -13.66 -8.44
CA ASN A 70 11.62 -13.97 -9.83
C ASN A 70 11.93 -12.71 -10.64
N GLU A 71 11.34 -11.56 -10.27
CA GLU A 71 11.62 -10.24 -10.83
C GLU A 71 12.79 -9.51 -10.11
N GLY A 72 13.50 -10.18 -9.19
CA GLY A 72 14.65 -9.64 -8.47
C GLY A 72 14.33 -8.90 -7.16
N TYR A 73 13.05 -8.78 -6.78
CA TYR A 73 12.61 -8.12 -5.54
C TYR A 73 12.59 -9.12 -4.38
N ARG A 74 13.71 -9.25 -3.67
CA ARG A 74 13.89 -10.30 -2.64
C ARG A 74 13.42 -9.90 -1.24
N TYR A 75 13.32 -8.60 -0.95
CA TYR A 75 13.13 -8.07 0.42
C TYR A 75 11.91 -7.15 0.52
N GLN A 76 10.80 -7.53 -0.11
CA GLN A 76 9.57 -6.73 -0.13
C GLN A 76 8.51 -7.25 0.86
N ILE A 77 8.94 -7.97 1.90
CA ILE A 77 8.08 -8.54 2.93
C ILE A 77 8.54 -8.06 4.30
N ALA A 78 7.57 -7.60 5.11
CA ALA A 78 7.74 -7.26 6.52
C ALA A 78 6.84 -8.15 7.37
N GLU A 79 7.42 -8.77 8.39
CA GLU A 79 6.79 -9.78 9.24
C GLU A 79 6.72 -9.32 10.70
N ASP A 80 6.16 -10.16 11.57
CA ASP A 80 6.08 -9.98 13.03
C ASP A 80 5.29 -8.74 13.47
N TRP A 81 4.14 -8.51 12.87
CA TRP A 81 3.24 -7.43 13.22
C TRP A 81 2.21 -7.82 14.27
N LYS A 82 1.87 -6.87 15.15
CA LYS A 82 0.60 -6.88 15.88
C LYS A 82 -0.50 -6.40 14.96
N LEU A 83 -1.72 -6.87 15.19
CA LEU A 83 -2.85 -6.64 14.29
C LEU A 83 -4.05 -6.05 15.03
N ILE A 84 -4.75 -5.14 14.34
CA ILE A 84 -6.16 -4.85 14.58
C ILE A 84 -6.93 -5.43 13.41
N ASN A 85 -8.05 -6.13 13.66
CA ASN A 85 -8.84 -6.86 12.67
C ASN A 85 -8.01 -7.91 11.90
N ALA A 86 -7.43 -8.86 12.65
CA ALA A 86 -6.52 -9.89 12.15
C ALA A 86 -7.10 -10.77 11.03
N ASP A 87 -8.42 -10.94 10.98
CA ASP A 87 -9.12 -11.73 9.96
C ASP A 87 -9.37 -10.95 8.66
N SER A 88 -9.02 -9.68 8.63
CA SER A 88 -9.20 -8.80 7.47
C SER A 88 -7.96 -8.75 6.60
N VAL A 89 -8.16 -8.57 5.30
CA VAL A 89 -7.09 -8.36 4.32
C VAL A 89 -6.90 -6.85 4.12
N LEU A 90 -5.67 -6.37 4.29
CA LEU A 90 -5.30 -4.99 3.99
C LEU A 90 -4.76 -4.92 2.56
N VAL A 91 -5.49 -4.25 1.66
CA VAL A 91 -5.03 -3.99 0.29
C VAL A 91 -5.29 -2.55 -0.09
N GLY A 92 -4.28 -1.87 -0.64
CA GLY A 92 -4.40 -0.52 -1.15
C GLY A 92 -3.09 0.05 -1.66
N ARG A 93 -3.10 1.30 -2.06
CA ARG A 93 -1.91 2.02 -2.57
C ARG A 93 -1.20 2.72 -1.40
N ALA A 94 0.10 2.54 -1.28
CA ALA A 94 0.89 3.17 -0.23
C ALA A 94 0.92 4.70 -0.35
N VAL A 95 0.53 5.39 0.71
CA VAL A 95 0.90 6.78 0.98
C VAL A 95 1.90 6.75 2.11
N THR A 96 3.14 7.13 1.82
CA THR A 96 4.23 7.00 2.78
C THR A 96 4.40 8.23 3.64
N ALA A 97 4.73 8.02 4.92
CA ALA A 97 5.17 9.05 5.84
C ALA A 97 6.43 8.58 6.58
N THR A 98 7.39 9.49 6.72
CA THR A 98 8.63 9.20 7.43
C THR A 98 8.78 10.15 8.60
N PHE A 99 8.90 9.57 9.78
CA PHE A 99 9.21 10.30 11.00
C PHE A 99 10.64 10.02 11.45
N MET A 100 11.21 10.95 12.18
CA MET A 100 12.50 10.80 12.86
C MET A 100 12.38 11.20 14.32
N PRO A 101 13.33 10.74 15.16
CA PRO A 101 13.44 11.22 16.53
C PRO A 101 13.49 12.74 16.58
N GLY A 102 12.77 13.32 17.53
CA GLY A 102 12.61 14.75 17.66
C GLY A 102 13.93 15.48 17.88
N ARG A 103 14.14 16.53 17.13
CA ARG A 103 15.26 17.45 17.26
C ARG A 103 14.70 18.87 17.29
N PRO A 104 14.82 19.61 18.41
CA PRO A 104 14.03 20.84 18.66
C PRO A 104 14.17 21.92 17.60
N ASP A 105 15.38 22.14 17.08
CA ASP A 105 15.67 23.14 16.05
C ASP A 105 15.01 22.79 14.71
N VAL A 106 15.10 21.52 14.28
CA VAL A 106 14.50 21.03 13.03
C VAL A 106 12.98 20.93 13.18
N TRP A 107 12.52 20.39 14.32
CA TRP A 107 11.07 20.28 14.61
C TRP A 107 10.40 21.64 14.51
N LYS A 108 11.01 22.66 15.17
CA LYS A 108 10.48 24.03 15.13
C LYS A 108 10.42 24.60 13.72
N ALA A 109 11.42 24.38 12.90
CA ALA A 109 11.44 24.85 11.51
C ALA A 109 10.33 24.22 10.67
N ILE A 110 10.08 22.92 10.86
CA ILE A 110 8.99 22.19 10.21
C ILE A 110 7.62 22.73 10.69
N ASP A 111 7.44 22.88 12.00
CA ASP A 111 6.20 23.33 12.61
C ASP A 111 5.86 24.78 12.21
N ASP A 112 6.83 25.69 12.20
CA ASP A 112 6.65 27.07 11.74
C ASP A 112 6.21 27.13 10.27
N ARG A 113 6.79 26.27 9.40
CA ARG A 113 6.37 26.13 8.00
C ARG A 113 4.94 25.64 7.89
N GLY A 114 4.57 24.63 8.65
CA GLY A 114 3.19 24.13 8.69
C GLY A 114 2.19 25.18 9.17
N LYS A 115 2.51 25.89 10.22
CA LYS A 115 1.68 27.00 10.74
C LYS A 115 1.48 28.10 9.71
N ALA A 116 2.53 28.48 8.98
CA ALA A 116 2.46 29.45 7.87
C ALA A 116 1.53 28.96 6.74
N ALA A 117 1.44 27.64 6.54
CA ALA A 117 0.51 27.01 5.58
C ALA A 117 -0.88 26.69 6.20
N GLY A 118 -1.18 27.15 7.41
CA GLY A 118 -2.45 26.91 8.10
C GLY A 118 -2.62 25.48 8.65
N LYS A 119 -1.54 24.69 8.72
CA LYS A 119 -1.56 23.32 9.21
C LYS A 119 -1.17 23.23 10.68
N ARG A 120 -1.76 22.23 11.35
CA ARG A 120 -1.48 21.92 12.76
C ARG A 120 -1.17 20.43 12.89
N GLY A 121 -0.31 20.07 13.87
CA GLY A 121 0.00 18.68 14.18
C GLY A 121 0.66 17.94 13.02
N GLN A 122 1.99 17.84 13.03
CA GLN A 122 2.76 17.22 11.95
C GLN A 122 2.30 15.80 11.63
N ASN A 123 1.78 15.06 12.61
CA ASN A 123 1.24 13.71 12.46
C ASN A 123 -0.03 13.63 11.59
N THR A 124 -0.74 14.74 11.41
CA THR A 124 -1.97 14.75 10.57
C THR A 124 -1.71 15.14 9.12
N TRP A 125 -0.58 15.75 8.80
CA TRP A 125 -0.32 16.25 7.45
C TRP A 125 -0.31 15.15 6.36
N PRO A 126 0.26 13.95 6.62
CA PRO A 126 0.15 12.86 5.64
C PRO A 126 -1.29 12.37 5.45
N VAL A 127 -2.14 12.49 6.49
CA VAL A 127 -3.55 12.10 6.39
C VAL A 127 -4.32 13.02 5.44
N ASP A 128 -3.93 14.29 5.34
CA ASP A 128 -4.62 15.27 4.48
C ASP A 128 -4.63 14.87 3.00
N ILE A 129 -3.61 14.17 2.52
CA ILE A 129 -3.45 13.79 1.11
C ILE A 129 -4.00 12.41 0.76
N LEU A 130 -4.50 11.65 1.75
CA LEU A 130 -5.09 10.33 1.53
C LEU A 130 -6.38 10.44 0.71
N VAL A 131 -6.57 9.44 -0.15
CA VAL A 131 -7.80 9.24 -0.93
C VAL A 131 -8.30 7.81 -0.81
N LYS A 132 -9.51 7.54 -1.30
CA LYS A 132 -10.13 6.20 -1.26
C LYS A 132 -9.21 5.14 -1.87
N GLY A 133 -9.07 4.01 -1.15
CA GLY A 133 -8.24 2.88 -1.56
C GLY A 133 -6.75 3.04 -1.24
N ASP A 134 -6.34 4.12 -0.58
CA ASP A 134 -4.98 4.25 -0.06
C ASP A 134 -4.82 3.45 1.24
N VAL A 135 -3.57 3.08 1.55
CA VAL A 135 -3.11 2.59 2.85
C VAL A 135 -2.09 3.59 3.38
N TYR A 136 -2.29 4.06 4.59
CA TYR A 136 -1.29 4.89 5.26
C TYR A 136 -0.11 4.02 5.72
N VAL A 137 1.08 4.30 5.21
CA VAL A 137 2.30 3.54 5.51
C VAL A 137 3.31 4.48 6.16
N ALA A 138 3.62 4.26 7.44
CA ALA A 138 4.50 5.17 8.16
C ALA A 138 5.66 4.47 8.86
N ASP A 139 6.86 5.00 8.61
CA ASP A 139 8.06 4.71 9.39
C ASP A 139 8.14 5.69 10.57
N GLN A 140 7.94 5.17 11.77
CA GLN A 140 8.23 5.87 13.01
C GLN A 140 9.47 5.29 13.69
N PHE A 141 10.49 4.97 12.91
CA PHE A 141 11.80 4.44 13.35
C PHE A 141 11.70 3.27 14.36
N GLY A 142 10.62 2.50 14.35
CA GLY A 142 10.36 1.41 15.29
C GLY A 142 10.17 1.86 16.74
N ALA A 143 9.89 3.15 16.98
CA ALA A 143 9.66 3.67 18.33
C ALA A 143 8.48 2.96 19.00
N ASP A 144 8.76 2.33 20.13
CA ASP A 144 7.80 1.58 20.93
C ASP A 144 7.37 2.34 22.20
N LYS A 145 7.94 3.53 22.46
CA LYS A 145 7.62 4.39 23.61
C LYS A 145 7.72 5.87 23.26
N ASP A 146 7.04 6.67 24.09
CA ASP A 146 7.15 8.13 24.10
C ASP A 146 6.72 8.81 22.80
N GLY A 147 5.45 8.75 22.48
CA GLY A 147 4.86 9.61 21.46
C GLY A 147 4.36 8.92 20.20
N PRO A 148 3.42 7.94 20.35
CA PRO A 148 2.73 7.42 19.18
C PRO A 148 1.99 8.53 18.44
N THR A 149 2.17 8.60 17.11
CA THR A 149 1.53 9.63 16.28
C THR A 149 0.13 9.26 15.84
N ILE A 150 -0.29 8.00 16.05
CA ILE A 150 -1.61 7.48 15.71
C ILE A 150 -2.33 7.00 16.96
N GLY A 151 -3.52 7.56 17.16
CA GLY A 151 -4.55 7.11 18.07
C GLY A 151 -5.89 7.04 17.33
N ASP A 152 -7.00 6.86 18.05
CA ASP A 152 -8.34 6.68 17.51
C ASP A 152 -8.81 7.82 16.60
N ASN A 153 -8.57 9.08 16.97
CA ASN A 153 -8.94 10.23 16.15
C ASN A 153 -8.25 10.24 14.79
N VAL A 154 -6.94 9.94 14.75
CA VAL A 154 -6.18 9.88 13.51
C VAL A 154 -6.59 8.63 12.72
N GLY A 155 -6.82 7.50 13.39
CA GLY A 155 -7.34 6.28 12.77
C GLY A 155 -8.70 6.48 12.11
N ASN A 156 -9.64 7.14 12.78
CA ASN A 156 -10.94 7.51 12.20
C ASN A 156 -10.79 8.42 10.99
N ALA A 157 -9.89 9.41 11.02
CA ALA A 157 -9.65 10.30 9.89
C ALA A 157 -9.06 9.55 8.68
N ILE A 158 -8.12 8.61 8.92
CA ILE A 158 -7.56 7.75 7.88
C ILE A 158 -8.66 6.88 7.26
N PHE A 159 -9.44 6.20 8.10
CA PHE A 159 -10.50 5.31 7.61
C PHE A 159 -11.58 6.06 6.84
N ALA A 160 -12.01 7.21 7.33
CA ALA A 160 -13.01 8.05 6.65
C ALA A 160 -12.58 8.48 5.24
N LYS A 161 -11.28 8.69 5.01
CA LYS A 161 -10.75 9.07 3.70
C LYS A 161 -10.49 7.88 2.79
N THR A 162 -9.98 6.79 3.35
CA THR A 162 -9.46 5.67 2.57
C THR A 162 -10.43 4.50 2.46
N GLY A 163 -11.28 4.30 3.46
CA GLY A 163 -12.01 3.05 3.68
C GLY A 163 -11.07 1.89 4.02
N ASN A 164 -9.87 2.17 4.54
CA ASN A 164 -8.77 1.21 4.69
C ASN A 164 -8.00 1.47 5.99
N GLY A 165 -6.95 0.72 6.23
CA GLY A 165 -6.14 0.76 7.43
C GLY A 165 -4.72 1.29 7.21
N ILE A 166 -3.80 0.79 8.05
CA ILE A 166 -2.44 1.28 8.16
C ILE A 166 -1.40 0.17 8.21
N VAL A 167 -0.18 0.49 7.77
CA VAL A 167 1.05 -0.21 8.15
C VAL A 167 1.93 0.81 8.89
N TYR A 168 2.22 0.54 10.15
CA TYR A 168 2.83 1.51 11.04
C TYR A 168 4.01 0.91 11.82
N ASP A 169 5.24 1.27 11.43
CA ASP A 169 6.46 0.82 12.10
C ASP A 169 6.74 1.67 13.34
N GLY A 170 5.89 1.50 14.36
CA GLY A 170 5.88 2.23 15.61
C GLY A 170 4.78 1.78 16.56
N ALA A 171 4.67 2.43 17.72
CA ALA A 171 3.63 2.17 18.70
C ALA A 171 2.33 2.90 18.36
N LEU A 172 1.20 2.21 18.51
CA LEU A 172 -0.12 2.82 18.53
C LEU A 172 -0.57 3.15 19.96
N ARG A 173 -1.47 4.13 20.09
CA ARG A 173 -2.25 4.38 21.30
C ARG A 173 -3.73 4.26 21.01
N ASP A 174 -4.56 4.37 22.05
CA ASP A 174 -6.03 4.33 21.96
C ASP A 174 -6.51 3.11 21.15
N VAL A 175 -5.85 1.96 21.34
CA VAL A 175 -6.06 0.74 20.54
C VAL A 175 -7.50 0.25 20.64
N GLU A 176 -8.15 0.37 21.82
CA GLU A 176 -9.57 0.01 21.98
C GLU A 176 -10.47 0.84 21.05
N GLY A 177 -10.26 2.15 20.98
CA GLY A 177 -10.99 3.02 20.04
C GLY A 177 -10.69 2.72 18.57
N LEU A 178 -9.47 2.33 18.23
CA LEU A 178 -9.12 1.87 16.88
C LEU A 178 -9.83 0.55 16.51
N MET A 179 -10.02 -0.36 17.47
CA MET A 179 -10.75 -1.63 17.27
C MET A 179 -12.25 -1.41 17.03
N GLU A 180 -12.83 -0.31 17.49
CA GLU A 180 -14.21 0.07 17.26
C GLU A 180 -14.47 0.57 15.83
N ILE A 181 -13.42 0.93 15.08
CA ILE A 181 -13.56 1.38 13.68
C ILE A 181 -13.78 0.14 12.79
N GLY A 182 -15.03 -0.12 12.40
CA GLY A 182 -15.39 -1.28 11.58
C GLY A 182 -14.66 -1.27 10.24
N GLY A 183 -13.84 -2.30 10.00
CA GLY A 183 -13.07 -2.45 8.77
C GLY A 183 -11.67 -1.80 8.78
N PHE A 184 -11.29 -1.11 9.86
CA PHE A 184 -9.94 -0.58 10.01
C PHE A 184 -8.95 -1.69 10.34
N THR A 185 -8.06 -1.99 9.41
CA THR A 185 -7.05 -3.06 9.55
C THR A 185 -5.68 -2.43 9.78
N SER A 186 -5.00 -2.81 10.89
CA SER A 186 -3.71 -2.23 11.24
C SER A 186 -2.65 -3.29 11.41
N PHE A 187 -1.48 -3.01 10.86
CA PHE A 187 -0.22 -3.71 11.12
C PHE A 187 0.70 -2.74 11.87
N TYR A 188 1.06 -3.05 13.11
CA TYR A 188 1.83 -2.15 13.97
C TYR A 188 2.80 -2.93 14.88
N THR A 189 3.81 -2.22 15.46
CA THR A 189 4.86 -2.89 16.24
C THR A 189 4.50 -3.08 17.71
N SER A 190 4.00 -2.05 18.38
CA SER A 190 3.77 -2.06 19.82
C SER A 190 2.62 -1.15 20.22
N TYR A 191 2.30 -1.19 21.50
CA TYR A 191 1.32 -0.30 22.13
C TYR A 191 2.03 0.56 23.17
N ASP A 192 1.73 1.86 23.19
CA ASP A 192 2.17 2.79 24.22
C ASP A 192 1.03 3.73 24.60
N ALA A 193 0.74 3.82 25.88
CA ALA A 193 -0.33 4.66 26.42
C ALA A 193 0.03 6.16 26.41
N SER A 194 1.28 6.53 26.11
CA SER A 194 1.68 7.93 26.05
C SER A 194 1.02 8.65 24.86
N HIS A 195 0.95 9.94 24.89
CA HIS A 195 0.37 10.73 23.80
C HIS A 195 1.42 11.66 23.19
N HIS A 196 1.34 11.85 21.90
CA HIS A 196 2.12 12.85 21.18
C HIS A 196 1.60 14.25 21.55
N ASN A 197 2.39 15.01 22.32
CA ASN A 197 1.98 16.31 22.87
C ASN A 197 2.98 17.41 22.52
N PRO A 198 3.03 17.87 21.26
CA PRO A 198 3.89 18.97 20.88
C PRO A 198 3.38 20.30 21.49
N PRO A 199 4.25 21.24 21.88
CA PRO A 199 5.71 21.19 21.73
C PRO A 199 6.46 20.56 22.91
N GLY A 200 5.75 19.98 23.88
CA GLY A 200 6.38 19.43 25.09
C GLY A 200 7.17 18.15 24.83
N ASP A 201 6.60 17.24 24.05
CA ASP A 201 7.22 15.95 23.71
C ASP A 201 7.71 15.98 22.27
N LEU A 202 8.96 16.38 22.10
CA LEU A 202 9.62 16.45 20.79
C LEU A 202 10.16 15.09 20.35
N ASN A 203 9.42 14.02 20.63
CA ASN A 203 9.92 12.68 20.40
C ASN A 203 9.93 12.30 18.91
N THR A 204 9.05 12.91 18.11
CA THR A 204 8.97 12.66 16.68
C THR A 204 8.85 13.94 15.88
N MET A 205 9.38 13.94 14.67
CA MET A 205 9.19 15.00 13.67
C MET A 205 8.95 14.40 12.29
N LEU A 206 8.03 14.96 11.54
CA LEU A 206 7.71 14.55 10.18
C LEU A 206 8.76 15.09 9.21
N VAL A 207 9.50 14.21 8.56
CA VAL A 207 10.55 14.59 7.61
C VAL A 207 10.22 14.27 6.17
N GLY A 208 9.27 13.36 5.92
CA GLY A 208 8.89 12.96 4.56
C GLY A 208 7.41 12.62 4.41
N ILE A 209 6.82 13.06 3.30
CA ILE A 209 5.50 12.66 2.81
C ILE A 209 5.64 12.24 1.36
N ASN A 210 5.11 11.07 1.00
CA ASN A 210 5.27 10.48 -0.33
C ASN A 210 6.74 10.40 -0.78
N GLN A 211 7.66 10.19 0.15
CA GLN A 211 9.05 9.87 -0.13
C GLN A 211 9.26 8.35 0.00
N PRO A 212 10.29 7.79 -0.65
CA PRO A 212 10.73 6.45 -0.33
C PRO A 212 10.92 6.32 1.18
N THR A 213 10.30 5.33 1.79
CA THR A 213 10.40 5.12 3.23
C THR A 213 10.85 3.70 3.54
N ARG A 214 11.31 3.48 4.77
CA ARG A 214 11.70 2.18 5.25
C ARG A 214 10.62 1.63 6.17
N ILE A 215 10.15 0.43 5.91
CA ILE A 215 9.30 -0.33 6.84
C ILE A 215 10.06 -1.59 7.21
N ARG A 216 10.50 -1.72 8.45
CA ARG A 216 11.45 -2.75 8.88
C ARG A 216 12.72 -2.72 8.01
N THR A 217 12.91 -3.75 7.18
CA THR A 217 14.03 -3.85 6.23
C THR A 217 13.63 -3.61 4.78
N VAL A 218 12.36 -3.23 4.55
CA VAL A 218 11.78 -3.04 3.22
C VAL A 218 11.84 -1.59 2.80
N THR A 219 12.23 -1.34 1.57
CA THR A 219 12.03 -0.03 0.91
C THR A 219 10.63 0.00 0.31
N VAL A 220 9.82 0.95 0.76
CA VAL A 220 8.45 1.17 0.27
C VAL A 220 8.41 2.46 -0.54
N MET A 221 7.89 2.35 -1.75
CA MET A 221 7.67 3.49 -2.62
C MET A 221 6.21 3.97 -2.54
N PRO A 222 5.97 5.28 -2.65
CA PRO A 222 4.61 5.79 -2.81
C PRO A 222 3.94 5.17 -4.04
N GLY A 223 2.72 4.64 -3.85
CA GLY A 223 1.98 3.95 -4.88
C GLY A 223 2.24 2.44 -4.98
N ASP A 224 3.17 1.87 -4.20
CA ASP A 224 3.27 0.42 -4.06
C ASP A 224 1.92 -0.17 -3.61
N VAL A 225 1.58 -1.35 -4.11
CA VAL A 225 0.41 -2.07 -3.61
C VAL A 225 0.78 -2.77 -2.31
N VAL A 226 0.11 -2.38 -1.26
CA VAL A 226 0.20 -3.03 0.06
C VAL A 226 -0.71 -4.25 0.05
N LEU A 227 -0.18 -5.40 0.41
CA LEU A 227 -0.92 -6.62 0.68
C LEU A 227 -0.57 -7.11 2.09
N GLY A 228 -1.49 -6.96 3.02
CA GLY A 228 -1.33 -7.37 4.43
C GLY A 228 -2.27 -8.49 4.81
N LYS A 229 -1.72 -9.63 5.28
CA LYS A 229 -2.45 -10.82 5.72
C LYS A 229 -1.67 -11.53 6.83
N MET A 230 -2.39 -12.09 7.79
CA MET A 230 -1.83 -13.05 8.78
C MET A 230 -0.53 -12.59 9.45
N GLY A 231 -0.41 -11.30 9.77
CA GLY A 231 0.80 -10.76 10.40
C GLY A 231 1.96 -10.46 9.46
N VAL A 232 1.74 -10.55 8.16
CA VAL A 232 2.74 -10.28 7.11
C VAL A 232 2.24 -9.18 6.20
N VAL A 233 3.12 -8.25 5.84
CA VAL A 233 2.84 -7.21 4.85
C VAL A 233 3.83 -7.32 3.71
N THR A 234 3.29 -7.34 2.50
CA THR A 234 4.05 -7.35 1.25
C THR A 234 3.84 -6.03 0.52
N PHE A 235 4.92 -5.43 0.03
CA PHE A 235 4.88 -4.20 -0.75
C PHE A 235 5.23 -4.51 -2.20
N ILE A 236 4.24 -4.45 -3.08
CA ILE A 236 4.33 -4.87 -4.47
C ILE A 236 4.54 -3.64 -5.35
N PRO A 237 5.66 -3.54 -6.09
CA PRO A 237 5.84 -2.46 -7.06
C PRO A 237 4.66 -2.37 -8.02
N PRO A 238 4.11 -1.18 -8.30
CA PRO A 238 2.87 -1.02 -9.06
C PRO A 238 2.92 -1.65 -10.46
N HIS A 239 4.07 -1.65 -11.12
CA HIS A 239 4.26 -2.27 -12.44
C HIS A 239 4.22 -3.81 -12.41
N LEU A 240 4.34 -4.44 -11.24
CA LEU A 240 4.22 -5.89 -11.06
C LEU A 240 2.83 -6.32 -10.56
N ALA A 241 1.97 -5.39 -10.16
CA ALA A 241 0.69 -5.72 -9.53
C ALA A 241 -0.21 -6.59 -10.42
N GLU A 242 -0.33 -6.26 -11.72
CA GLU A 242 -1.11 -7.07 -12.67
C GLU A 242 -0.53 -8.47 -12.83
N LYS A 243 0.80 -8.59 -12.94
CA LYS A 243 1.49 -9.88 -13.05
C LYS A 243 1.26 -10.74 -11.80
N VAL A 244 1.33 -10.13 -10.62
CA VAL A 244 1.06 -10.83 -9.36
C VAL A 244 -0.37 -11.36 -9.32
N ALA A 245 -1.36 -10.51 -9.60
CA ALA A 245 -2.77 -10.92 -9.58
C ALA A 245 -3.05 -12.03 -10.59
N THR A 246 -2.62 -11.86 -11.84
CA THR A 246 -2.87 -12.85 -12.90
C THR A 246 -2.18 -14.18 -12.62
N THR A 247 -0.94 -14.15 -12.10
CA THR A 247 -0.23 -15.40 -11.74
C THR A 247 -0.95 -16.12 -10.59
N SER A 248 -1.39 -15.37 -9.57
CA SER A 248 -2.16 -15.94 -8.45
C SER A 248 -3.47 -16.57 -8.92
N GLU A 249 -4.19 -15.95 -9.84
CA GLU A 249 -5.42 -16.50 -10.41
C GLU A 249 -5.19 -17.87 -11.07
N VAL A 250 -4.08 -18.01 -11.83
CA VAL A 250 -3.69 -19.29 -12.43
C VAL A 250 -3.35 -20.33 -11.35
N VAL A 251 -2.53 -19.96 -10.38
CA VAL A 251 -2.12 -20.87 -9.28
C VAL A 251 -3.36 -21.37 -8.52
N ARG A 252 -4.30 -20.49 -8.17
CA ARG A 252 -5.54 -20.89 -7.48
C ARG A 252 -6.38 -21.86 -8.28
N LEU A 253 -6.51 -21.70 -9.59
CA LEU A 253 -7.22 -22.65 -10.44
C LEU A 253 -6.55 -24.03 -10.43
N ARG A 254 -5.21 -24.06 -10.48
CA ARG A 254 -4.44 -25.30 -10.38
C ARG A 254 -4.62 -25.96 -9.02
N ASP A 255 -4.60 -25.20 -7.94
CA ASP A 255 -4.82 -25.70 -6.59
C ASP A 255 -6.24 -26.27 -6.41
N MET A 256 -7.26 -25.56 -6.90
CA MET A 256 -8.64 -26.03 -6.89
C MET A 256 -8.78 -27.38 -7.60
N PHE A 257 -8.23 -27.49 -8.79
CA PHE A 257 -8.22 -28.74 -9.56
C PHE A 257 -7.42 -29.83 -8.82
N GLY A 258 -6.20 -29.53 -8.42
CA GLY A 258 -5.30 -30.48 -7.74
C GLY A 258 -5.90 -31.04 -6.46
N HIS A 259 -6.45 -30.15 -5.61
CA HIS A 259 -7.14 -30.57 -4.38
C HIS A 259 -8.36 -31.45 -4.66
N LEU A 260 -9.15 -31.12 -5.69
CA LEU A 260 -10.29 -31.94 -6.11
C LEU A 260 -9.82 -33.32 -6.52
N ARG A 261 -8.83 -33.43 -7.40
CA ARG A 261 -8.35 -34.72 -7.94
C ARG A 261 -7.66 -35.58 -6.87
N ILE A 262 -6.95 -34.96 -5.90
CA ILE A 262 -6.43 -35.67 -4.73
C ILE A 262 -7.58 -36.23 -3.88
N LYS A 263 -8.62 -35.44 -3.61
CA LYS A 263 -9.78 -35.86 -2.83
C LYS A 263 -10.56 -37.01 -3.50
N GLU A 264 -10.64 -37.00 -4.83
CA GLU A 264 -11.26 -38.06 -5.63
C GLU A 264 -10.37 -39.30 -5.75
N GLY A 265 -9.11 -39.25 -5.32
CA GLY A 265 -8.15 -40.36 -5.44
C GLY A 265 -7.63 -40.58 -6.89
N VAL A 266 -7.81 -39.60 -7.78
CA VAL A 266 -7.36 -39.68 -9.17
C VAL A 266 -5.86 -39.53 -9.28
N TYR A 267 -5.29 -38.54 -8.55
CA TYR A 267 -3.86 -38.29 -8.49
C TYR A 267 -3.35 -38.32 -7.07
N THR A 268 -2.07 -38.63 -6.91
CA THR A 268 -1.36 -38.57 -5.62
C THR A 268 -0.86 -37.16 -5.33
N ALA A 269 -0.59 -36.86 -4.06
CA ALA A 269 0.03 -35.59 -3.66
C ALA A 269 1.34 -35.33 -4.41
N GLY A 270 2.19 -36.36 -4.59
CA GLY A 270 3.45 -36.21 -5.31
C GLY A 270 3.29 -35.90 -6.82
N GLN A 271 2.19 -36.32 -7.43
CA GLN A 271 1.88 -35.96 -8.82
C GLN A 271 1.38 -34.50 -8.95
N ILE A 272 0.64 -34.02 -7.97
CA ILE A 272 0.08 -32.65 -7.98
C ILE A 272 1.09 -31.61 -7.50
N ASP A 273 1.92 -31.93 -6.49
CA ASP A 273 2.90 -31.02 -5.89
C ASP A 273 4.20 -30.86 -6.70
N THR A 274 4.26 -31.44 -7.88
CA THR A 274 5.43 -31.35 -8.77
C THR A 274 5.01 -30.78 -10.14
N ARG A 275 5.98 -30.69 -11.06
CA ARG A 275 5.64 -30.35 -12.45
C ARG A 275 4.70 -31.41 -13.02
N TRP A 276 3.52 -30.98 -13.48
CA TRP A 276 2.51 -31.88 -14.00
C TRP A 276 2.94 -32.58 -15.30
N ALA A 277 2.60 -33.87 -15.39
CA ALA A 277 2.70 -34.63 -16.62
C ALA A 277 1.61 -34.16 -17.63
N GLU A 278 1.82 -34.45 -18.90
CA GLU A 278 0.90 -34.03 -19.99
C GLU A 278 -0.53 -34.50 -19.77
N GLU A 279 -0.72 -35.67 -19.18
CA GLU A 279 -2.04 -36.22 -18.88
C GLU A 279 -2.80 -35.36 -17.84
N ILE A 280 -2.09 -34.86 -16.80
CA ILE A 280 -2.66 -34.00 -15.77
C ILE A 280 -3.02 -32.63 -16.39
N GLU A 281 -2.15 -32.08 -17.24
CA GLU A 281 -2.42 -30.83 -17.95
C GLU A 281 -3.65 -30.95 -18.88
N LYS A 282 -3.84 -32.07 -19.54
CA LYS A 282 -5.03 -32.35 -20.36
C LYS A 282 -6.29 -32.46 -19.53
N ASP A 283 -6.22 -33.15 -18.37
CA ASP A 283 -7.36 -33.25 -17.45
C ASP A 283 -7.69 -31.87 -16.87
N PHE A 284 -6.70 -31.07 -16.49
CA PHE A 284 -6.89 -29.69 -16.04
C PHE A 284 -7.59 -28.83 -17.11
N SER A 285 -7.11 -28.90 -18.34
CA SER A 285 -7.70 -28.16 -19.45
C SER A 285 -9.17 -28.57 -19.71
N LYS A 286 -9.46 -29.86 -19.61
CA LYS A 286 -10.83 -30.37 -19.71
C LYS A 286 -11.69 -29.86 -18.54
N TRP A 287 -11.19 -29.95 -17.32
CA TRP A 287 -11.88 -29.48 -16.12
C TRP A 287 -12.19 -27.97 -16.19
N LEU A 288 -11.25 -27.13 -16.64
CA LEU A 288 -11.47 -25.70 -16.84
C LEU A 288 -12.63 -25.43 -17.80
N ASN A 289 -12.68 -26.14 -18.94
CA ASN A 289 -13.77 -26.00 -19.92
C ASN A 289 -15.13 -26.45 -19.36
N GLU A 290 -15.15 -27.51 -18.56
CA GLU A 290 -16.39 -28.06 -17.97
C GLU A 290 -16.96 -27.18 -16.86
N HIS A 291 -16.11 -26.34 -16.19
CA HIS A 291 -16.49 -25.51 -15.03
C HIS A 291 -16.39 -24.01 -15.32
N ILE A 292 -16.24 -23.61 -16.57
CA ILE A 292 -15.94 -22.22 -16.98
C ILE A 292 -16.90 -21.17 -16.39
N ASP A 293 -18.15 -21.56 -16.13
CA ASP A 293 -19.18 -20.68 -15.57
C ASP A 293 -19.13 -20.56 -14.03
N ASP A 294 -18.44 -21.49 -13.34
CA ASP A 294 -18.46 -21.60 -11.88
C ASP A 294 -17.12 -21.18 -11.24
N LEU A 295 -16.10 -20.88 -12.06
CA LEU A 295 -14.76 -20.53 -11.57
C LEU A 295 -14.66 -19.05 -11.17
N PRO A 296 -13.80 -18.72 -10.18
CA PRO A 296 -13.69 -17.37 -9.64
C PRO A 296 -12.87 -16.39 -10.52
N VAL A 297 -12.80 -16.66 -11.82
CA VAL A 297 -12.13 -15.83 -12.84
C VAL A 297 -13.01 -15.72 -14.08
N SER A 298 -12.82 -14.69 -14.90
CA SER A 298 -13.66 -14.50 -16.07
C SER A 298 -13.40 -15.56 -17.15
N LYS A 299 -14.39 -15.77 -18.03
CA LYS A 299 -14.24 -16.70 -19.18
C LYS A 299 -13.05 -16.31 -20.06
N GLU A 300 -12.89 -15.02 -20.31
CA GLU A 300 -11.79 -14.48 -21.11
C GLU A 300 -10.42 -14.82 -20.48
N GLN A 301 -10.31 -14.75 -19.17
CA GLN A 301 -9.11 -15.14 -18.44
C GLN A 301 -8.83 -16.63 -18.54
N ILE A 302 -9.86 -17.49 -18.43
CA ILE A 302 -9.73 -18.94 -18.62
C ILE A 302 -9.26 -19.26 -20.05
N GLU A 303 -9.88 -18.63 -21.06
CA GLU A 303 -9.46 -18.81 -22.45
C GLU A 303 -8.01 -18.39 -22.68
N GLU A 304 -7.54 -17.31 -22.03
CA GLU A 304 -6.15 -16.88 -22.09
C GLU A 304 -5.21 -17.88 -21.43
N ILE A 305 -5.58 -18.43 -20.27
CA ILE A 305 -4.82 -19.49 -19.57
C ILE A 305 -4.66 -20.71 -20.48
N LEU A 306 -5.76 -21.16 -21.09
CA LEU A 306 -5.77 -22.30 -22.00
C LEU A 306 -4.90 -22.08 -23.25
N LYS A 307 -4.78 -20.84 -23.73
CA LYS A 307 -3.93 -20.48 -24.88
C LYS A 307 -2.45 -20.42 -24.54
N LYS A 308 -2.10 -19.92 -23.35
CA LYS A 308 -0.71 -19.54 -23.02
C LYS A 308 0.14 -20.69 -22.49
N ARG A 309 -0.41 -21.82 -22.03
CA ARG A 309 0.33 -22.89 -21.33
C ARG A 309 1.45 -22.30 -20.45
N THR A 310 1.07 -21.64 -19.37
CA THR A 310 1.99 -20.83 -18.54
C THR A 310 2.69 -21.61 -17.43
N TRP A 311 2.65 -22.92 -17.44
CA TRP A 311 3.26 -23.81 -16.43
C TRP A 311 4.31 -24.77 -16.99
#